data_a8bf5420cbf8ef98996cf3db48c7936a
#
_entry.id   a8bf5420cbf8ef98996cf3db48c7936a
#
_cell.length_a   1.000
_cell.length_b   1.000
_cell.length_c   1.000
_cell.angle_alpha   90.00
_cell.angle_beta   90.00
_cell.angle_gamma   90.00
#
_symmetry.space_group_name_H-M   'P 1'
#
loop_
_entity.id
_entity.type
_entity.pdbx_description
1 polymer ?
#
loop_
_entity_poly.entity_id
_entity_poly.type
_entity_poly.pdbx_seq_one_letter_code
_entity_poly.pdbx_strand_id
1 'polypeptide(L)'
;MQVDPGAEIVIQQGLPYVSRGGLKLKHALDVFNIGPDGWIVADVGASTGGFTDCLLQRGAARVYAIDVGYGQLAWRLRQDSRVVVMERVNARYLEALPEPVSLVTVDVSFISLRLILPQVRRWLTADGQVIALIKPQFE
;
A
#
# COMPACT_ATOMS: atom_id res chain seq x y z
N MET A 1 -11.06 -5.25 27.69
CA MET A 1 -11.70 -4.86 27.47
C MET A 1 -12.33 -4.48 27.85
N GLN A 2 -13.06 -4.21 27.89
CA GLN A 2 -14.12 -3.80 27.91
C GLN A 2 -14.69 -3.17 28.33
N VAL A 3 -14.36 -2.78 28.81
CA VAL A 3 -15.22 -2.03 28.86
C VAL A 3 -16.06 -1.68 28.81
N ASP A 4 -15.40 -0.70 29.78
CA ASP A 4 -16.72 -0.67 29.21
C ASP A 4 -16.74 -1.43 27.90
N PRO A 5 -17.52 -2.45 27.82
CA PRO A 5 -17.61 -3.19 26.56
C PRO A 5 -17.98 -2.30 25.39
N GLY A 6 -18.79 -1.28 25.62
CA GLY A 6 -19.14 -0.35 24.56
C GLY A 6 -17.96 0.42 24.04
N ALA A 7 -17.07 0.85 24.93
CA ALA A 7 -15.86 1.56 24.53
C ALA A 7 -14.94 0.67 23.73
N GLU A 8 -14.83 -0.59 24.11
CA GLU A 8 -14.02 -1.54 23.38
C GLU A 8 -14.52 -1.77 21.97
N ILE A 9 -15.82 -1.90 21.84
CA ILE A 9 -16.44 -2.07 20.52
C ILE A 9 -16.19 -0.85 19.66
N VAL A 10 -16.29 0.34 20.24
CA VAL A 10 -16.02 1.58 19.50
C VAL A 10 -14.58 1.61 18.99
N ILE A 11 -13.64 1.19 19.83
CA ILE A 11 -12.23 1.13 19.41
C ILE A 11 -12.04 0.20 18.23
N GLN A 12 -12.65 -0.97 18.24
CA GLN A 12 -12.56 -1.91 17.14
C GLN A 12 -13.19 -1.34 15.88
N GLN A 13 -14.30 -0.64 16.04
CA GLN A 13 -14.99 -0.02 14.90
C GLN A 13 -14.29 1.22 14.43
N GLY A 14 -13.40 1.79 15.26
CA GLY A 14 -12.69 3.00 14.92
C GLY A 14 -11.57 2.84 13.92
N LEU A 15 -11.18 1.60 13.61
CA LEU A 15 -10.11 1.38 12.62
C LEU A 15 -10.74 1.22 11.25
N PRO A 16 -10.65 2.26 10.38
CA PRO A 16 -11.34 2.24 9.08
C PRO A 16 -10.65 1.39 8.02
N TYR A 17 -9.43 0.91 8.30
CA TYR A 17 -8.64 0.11 7.37
C TYR A 17 -8.27 -1.21 8.00
N VAL A 18 -7.85 -2.16 7.17
CA VAL A 18 -7.45 -3.51 7.64
C VAL A 18 -6.22 -3.48 8.55
N SER A 19 -5.46 -2.38 8.55
CA SER A 19 -4.35 -2.18 9.48
C SER A 19 -4.11 -0.69 9.70
N ARG A 20 -3.26 -0.37 10.68
CA ARG A 20 -2.89 1.02 10.98
C ARG A 20 -2.12 1.69 9.86
N GLY A 21 -1.51 0.90 8.98
CA GLY A 21 -0.83 1.44 7.80
C GLY A 21 -1.74 2.34 6.98
N GLY A 22 -3.03 2.00 6.90
CA GLY A 22 -3.98 2.83 6.18
C GLY A 22 -4.10 4.25 6.71
N LEU A 23 -3.99 4.43 8.03
CA LEU A 23 -4.01 5.76 8.64
C LEU A 23 -2.76 6.56 8.26
N LYS A 24 -1.61 5.91 8.19
CA LYS A 24 -0.37 6.57 7.78
C LYS A 24 -0.46 7.06 6.34
N LEU A 25 -0.96 6.22 5.46
CA LEU A 25 -1.10 6.61 4.06
C LEU A 25 -2.16 7.70 3.89
N LYS A 26 -3.28 7.59 4.61
CA LYS A 26 -4.30 8.64 4.58
C LYS A 26 -3.68 9.99 4.92
N HIS A 27 -2.88 10.04 5.98
CA HIS A 27 -2.22 11.27 6.39
C HIS A 27 -1.30 11.81 5.28
N ALA A 28 -0.50 10.94 4.68
CA ALA A 28 0.41 11.36 3.60
C ALA A 28 -0.35 11.88 2.39
N LEU A 29 -1.41 11.20 1.98
CA LEU A 29 -2.23 11.64 0.85
C LEU A 29 -2.83 13.02 1.10
N ASP A 30 -3.29 13.25 2.34
CA ASP A 30 -3.88 14.55 2.71
C ASP A 30 -2.81 15.64 2.72
N VAL A 31 -1.65 15.39 3.35
CA VAL A 31 -0.57 16.38 3.45
C VAL A 31 -0.02 16.75 2.08
N PHE A 32 0.18 15.77 1.22
CA PHE A 32 0.74 16.01 -0.12
C PHE A 32 -0.32 16.36 -1.15
N ASN A 33 -1.59 16.38 -0.74
CA ASN A 33 -2.71 16.69 -1.62
C ASN A 33 -2.73 15.77 -2.85
N ILE A 34 -2.60 14.46 -2.61
CA ILE A 34 -2.64 13.44 -3.66
C ILE A 34 -3.98 12.73 -3.60
N GLY A 35 -4.73 12.77 -4.70
CA GLY A 35 -6.01 12.09 -4.84
C GLY A 35 -5.91 10.99 -5.88
N PRO A 36 -5.82 9.72 -5.46
CA PRO A 36 -5.59 8.61 -6.40
C PRO A 36 -6.85 8.12 -7.09
N ASP A 37 -7.93 8.88 -7.06
CA ASP A 37 -9.19 8.48 -7.69
C ASP A 37 -9.00 8.15 -9.16
N GLY A 38 -9.38 6.93 -9.55
CA GLY A 38 -9.25 6.45 -10.93
C GLY A 38 -7.84 6.02 -11.31
N TRP A 39 -6.87 6.10 -10.42
CA TRP A 39 -5.46 5.81 -10.74
C TRP A 39 -5.17 4.31 -10.65
N ILE A 40 -4.11 3.92 -11.38
CA ILE A 40 -3.48 2.61 -11.24
C ILE A 40 -2.29 2.80 -10.30
N VAL A 41 -2.25 2.01 -9.23
CA VAL A 41 -1.27 2.19 -8.16
C VAL A 41 -0.57 0.87 -7.87
N ALA A 42 0.71 0.93 -7.52
CA ALA A 42 1.43 -0.22 -6.99
C ALA A 42 1.74 0.02 -5.51
N ASP A 43 1.45 -0.96 -4.67
CA ASP A 43 1.70 -0.94 -3.24
C ASP A 43 2.80 -1.95 -2.92
N VAL A 44 4.02 -1.46 -2.68
CA VAL A 44 5.19 -2.30 -2.42
C VAL A 44 5.33 -2.53 -0.93
N GLY A 45 5.34 -3.80 -0.53
CA GLY A 45 5.31 -4.18 0.87
C GLY A 45 3.89 -4.18 1.41
N ALA A 46 2.95 -4.70 0.64
CA ALA A 46 1.51 -4.59 0.94
C ALA A 46 1.12 -5.21 2.28
N SER A 47 1.78 -6.32 2.69
CA SER A 47 1.51 -6.98 3.97
C SER A 47 0.02 -7.30 4.13
N THR A 48 -0.60 -6.88 5.25
CA THR A 48 -2.04 -7.10 5.46
C THR A 48 -2.92 -6.23 4.58
N GLY A 49 -2.38 -5.16 4.00
CA GLY A 49 -3.06 -4.37 3.00
C GLY A 49 -3.59 -3.02 3.47
N GLY A 50 -3.01 -2.46 4.55
CA GLY A 50 -3.47 -1.15 5.03
C GLY A 50 -3.39 -0.06 3.97
N PHE A 51 -2.28 0.01 3.25
CA PHE A 51 -2.12 0.99 2.17
C PHE A 51 -3.07 0.68 1.00
N THR A 52 -3.13 -0.57 0.59
CA THR A 52 -4.04 -1.00 -0.49
C THR A 52 -5.48 -0.63 -0.16
N ASP A 53 -5.91 -0.91 1.07
CA ASP A 53 -7.26 -0.59 1.52
C ASP A 53 -7.53 0.92 1.45
N CYS A 54 -6.60 1.72 1.94
CA CYS A 54 -6.71 3.17 1.87
C CYS A 54 -6.84 3.67 0.43
N LEU A 55 -6.02 3.14 -0.47
CA LEU A 55 -6.05 3.52 -1.89
C LEU A 55 -7.39 3.20 -2.52
N LEU A 56 -7.93 2.01 -2.24
CA LEU A 56 -9.23 1.59 -2.76
C LEU A 56 -10.36 2.48 -2.23
N GLN A 57 -10.32 2.81 -0.94
CA GLN A 57 -11.33 3.69 -0.36
C GLN A 57 -11.27 5.10 -0.93
N ARG A 58 -10.14 5.50 -1.46
CA ARG A 58 -9.95 6.78 -2.14
C ARG A 58 -10.17 6.69 -3.65
N GLY A 59 -10.69 5.57 -4.12
CA GLY A 59 -11.15 5.45 -5.50
C GLY A 59 -10.14 4.96 -6.51
N ALA A 60 -8.98 4.43 -6.09
CA ALA A 60 -8.03 3.85 -7.03
C ALA A 60 -8.73 2.82 -7.91
N ALA A 61 -8.45 2.86 -9.20
CA ALA A 61 -9.07 1.94 -10.15
C ALA A 61 -8.46 0.54 -10.08
N ARG A 62 -7.18 0.45 -9.75
CA ARG A 62 -6.48 -0.83 -9.62
C ARG A 62 -5.27 -0.66 -8.72
N VAL A 63 -5.03 -1.66 -7.88
CA VAL A 63 -3.85 -1.69 -7.00
C VAL A 63 -3.12 -3.01 -7.18
N TYR A 64 -1.86 -2.92 -7.55
CA TYR A 64 -0.94 -4.07 -7.57
C TYR A 64 -0.34 -4.19 -6.17
N ALA A 65 -0.80 -5.17 -5.41
CA ALA A 65 -0.35 -5.41 -4.04
C ALA A 65 0.84 -6.38 -4.06
N ILE A 66 2.03 -5.82 -3.92
CA ILE A 66 3.30 -6.54 -4.09
C ILE A 66 3.91 -6.83 -2.74
N ASP A 67 4.26 -8.09 -2.48
CA ASP A 67 4.91 -8.48 -1.23
C ASP A 67 5.81 -9.69 -1.44
N VAL A 68 6.92 -9.72 -0.70
CA VAL A 68 7.82 -10.89 -0.69
C VAL A 68 7.18 -12.04 0.07
N GLY A 69 6.27 -11.76 0.98
CA GLY A 69 5.57 -12.76 1.78
C GLY A 69 4.43 -13.43 1.03
N TYR A 70 3.68 -14.23 1.77
CA TYR A 70 2.59 -15.00 1.21
C TYR A 70 1.46 -15.11 2.22
N GLY A 71 0.24 -14.96 1.75
CA GLY A 71 -0.95 -15.21 2.55
C GLY A 71 -1.28 -14.15 3.59
N GLN A 72 -0.62 -12.99 3.57
CA GLN A 72 -0.82 -11.96 4.58
C GLN A 72 -1.92 -10.97 4.24
N LEU A 73 -2.20 -10.78 2.95
CA LEU A 73 -3.18 -9.78 2.51
C LEU A 73 -4.57 -10.15 3.03
N ALA A 74 -5.27 -9.20 3.62
CA ALA A 74 -6.61 -9.43 4.19
C ALA A 74 -7.56 -10.01 3.15
N TRP A 75 -8.41 -10.93 3.60
CA TRP A 75 -9.30 -11.69 2.72
C TRP A 75 -10.18 -10.79 1.85
N ARG A 76 -10.78 -9.75 2.43
CA ARG A 76 -11.66 -8.88 1.65
C ARG A 76 -10.95 -8.14 0.53
N LEU A 77 -9.65 -7.86 0.71
CA LEU A 77 -8.85 -7.24 -0.34
C LEU A 77 -8.53 -8.22 -1.46
N ARG A 78 -8.29 -9.49 -1.11
CA ARG A 78 -8.08 -10.54 -2.12
C ARG A 78 -9.31 -10.74 -2.99
N GLN A 79 -10.50 -10.49 -2.44
CA GLN A 79 -11.76 -10.64 -3.16
C GLN A 79 -12.13 -9.41 -3.98
N ASP A 80 -11.45 -8.30 -3.78
CA ASP A 80 -11.75 -7.06 -4.51
C ASP A 80 -11.18 -7.15 -5.93
N SER A 81 -12.04 -6.98 -6.93
CA SER A 81 -11.63 -7.11 -8.33
C SER A 81 -10.61 -6.06 -8.77
N ARG A 82 -10.47 -4.98 -8.01
CA ARG A 82 -9.49 -3.93 -8.29
C ARG A 82 -8.08 -4.28 -7.81
N VAL A 83 -7.93 -5.33 -7.01
CA VAL A 83 -6.65 -5.73 -6.43
C VAL A 83 -6.04 -6.85 -7.24
N VAL A 84 -4.80 -6.66 -7.66
CA VAL A 84 -3.97 -7.70 -8.28
C VAL A 84 -2.94 -8.13 -7.25
N VAL A 85 -3.07 -9.35 -6.74
CA VAL A 85 -2.19 -9.87 -5.68
C VAL A 85 -0.91 -10.39 -6.31
N MET A 86 0.23 -9.85 -5.88
CA MET A 86 1.55 -10.25 -6.37
C MET A 86 2.40 -10.66 -5.18
N GLU A 87 2.22 -11.90 -4.73
CA GLU A 87 2.92 -12.46 -3.59
C GLU A 87 4.19 -13.17 -4.01
N ARG A 88 5.13 -13.34 -3.04
CA ARG A 88 6.44 -13.95 -3.28
C ARG A 88 7.19 -13.23 -4.40
N VAL A 89 6.98 -11.92 -4.50
CA VAL A 89 7.61 -11.07 -5.49
C VAL A 89 8.51 -10.08 -4.78
N ASN A 90 9.77 -10.06 -5.18
CA ASN A 90 10.71 -9.08 -4.67
C ASN A 90 10.76 -7.90 -5.64
N ALA A 91 10.27 -6.75 -5.18
CA ALA A 91 10.18 -5.55 -6.01
C ALA A 91 11.55 -5.13 -6.58
N ARG A 92 12.63 -5.42 -5.86
CA ARG A 92 13.99 -5.12 -6.31
C ARG A 92 14.29 -5.72 -7.69
N TYR A 93 13.69 -6.88 -7.99
CA TYR A 93 13.95 -7.63 -9.22
C TYR A 93 12.77 -7.61 -10.18
N LEU A 94 11.73 -6.87 -9.87
CA LEU A 94 10.54 -6.77 -10.73
C LEU A 94 10.76 -5.67 -11.77
N GLU A 95 11.04 -6.05 -13.00
CA GLU A 95 11.43 -5.10 -14.02
C GLU A 95 10.26 -4.28 -14.57
N ALA A 96 9.06 -4.86 -14.57
CA ALA A 96 7.88 -4.20 -15.11
C ALA A 96 6.62 -4.71 -14.45
N LEU A 97 5.59 -3.88 -14.49
CA LEU A 97 4.22 -4.26 -14.17
C LEU A 97 3.44 -4.43 -15.46
N PRO A 98 2.27 -5.09 -15.40
CA PRO A 98 1.46 -5.27 -16.62
C PRO A 98 1.09 -3.96 -17.32
N GLU A 99 1.08 -2.85 -16.60
CA GLU A 99 0.77 -1.53 -17.12
C GLU A 99 1.53 -0.48 -16.30
N PRO A 100 1.77 0.71 -16.85
CA PRO A 100 2.38 1.79 -16.08
C PRO A 100 1.45 2.23 -14.95
N VAL A 101 2.05 2.71 -13.86
CA VAL A 101 1.30 3.17 -12.68
C VAL A 101 1.52 4.65 -12.44
N SER A 102 0.51 5.30 -11.88
CA SER A 102 0.54 6.74 -11.58
C SER A 102 1.10 7.03 -10.20
N LEU A 103 1.08 6.05 -9.31
CA LEU A 103 1.55 6.19 -7.95
C LEU A 103 2.14 4.87 -7.48
N VAL A 104 3.24 4.93 -6.76
CA VAL A 104 3.78 3.78 -6.05
C VAL A 104 3.88 4.16 -4.58
N THR A 105 3.32 3.32 -3.71
CA THR A 105 3.49 3.44 -2.27
C THR A 105 4.49 2.37 -1.83
N VAL A 106 5.41 2.73 -0.94
CA VAL A 106 6.47 1.81 -0.50
C VAL A 106 6.53 1.78 1.02
N ASP A 107 6.31 0.60 1.58
CA ASP A 107 6.44 0.34 3.01
C ASP A 107 7.14 -0.99 3.19
N VAL A 108 8.47 -0.99 3.08
CA VAL A 108 9.28 -2.19 3.18
C VAL A 108 10.17 -2.17 4.42
N SER A 109 10.53 -3.36 4.89
CA SER A 109 11.43 -3.53 6.03
C SER A 109 12.62 -4.37 5.62
N PHE A 110 13.74 -4.18 6.31
CA PHE A 110 14.98 -4.97 6.14
C PHE A 110 15.65 -4.78 4.79
N ILE A 111 15.31 -3.73 4.07
CA ILE A 111 15.93 -3.40 2.79
C ILE A 111 15.96 -1.88 2.62
N SER A 112 17.03 -1.36 2.04
CA SER A 112 17.14 0.06 1.75
C SER A 112 16.28 0.44 0.54
N LEU A 113 15.69 1.63 0.60
CA LEU A 113 14.97 2.20 -0.52
C LEU A 113 15.87 2.38 -1.75
N ARG A 114 17.18 2.52 -1.55
CA ARG A 114 18.13 2.63 -2.66
C ARG A 114 18.07 1.43 -3.60
N LEU A 115 17.68 0.27 -3.09
CA LEU A 115 17.59 -0.95 -3.88
C LEU A 115 16.25 -1.10 -4.58
N ILE A 116 15.21 -0.43 -4.07
CA ILE A 116 13.84 -0.54 -4.60
C ILE A 116 13.52 0.57 -5.60
N LEU A 117 13.90 1.81 -5.27
CA LEU A 117 13.48 2.97 -6.05
C LEU A 117 13.91 2.94 -7.53
N PRO A 118 15.07 2.40 -7.91
CA PRO A 118 15.40 2.29 -9.34
C PRO A 118 14.40 1.48 -10.14
N GLN A 119 13.86 0.40 -9.56
CA GLN A 119 12.83 -0.40 -10.23
C GLN A 119 11.50 0.35 -10.26
N VAL A 120 11.12 0.95 -9.12
CA VAL A 120 9.89 1.73 -9.03
C VAL A 120 9.81 2.79 -10.14
N ARG A 121 10.93 3.47 -10.38
CA ARG A 121 10.99 4.49 -11.43
C ARG A 121 10.61 3.93 -12.79
N ARG A 122 10.96 2.68 -13.06
CA ARG A 122 10.68 2.04 -14.35
C ARG A 122 9.21 1.73 -14.56
N TRP A 123 8.44 1.61 -13.47
CA TRP A 123 7.01 1.29 -13.55
C TRP A 123 6.14 2.54 -13.74
N LEU A 124 6.66 3.71 -13.38
CA LEU A 124 5.86 4.93 -13.32
C LEU A 124 5.57 5.51 -14.69
N THR A 125 4.38 6.13 -14.78
CA THR A 125 4.10 7.06 -15.88
C THR A 125 5.02 8.27 -15.77
N ALA A 126 5.07 9.11 -16.81
CA ALA A 126 5.93 10.30 -16.81
C ALA A 126 5.63 11.24 -15.64
N ASP A 127 4.35 11.33 -15.24
CA ASP A 127 3.92 12.19 -14.14
C ASP A 127 3.74 11.42 -12.83
N GLY A 128 4.23 10.19 -12.79
CA GLY A 128 4.03 9.32 -11.64
C GLY A 128 4.74 9.82 -10.39
N GLN A 129 4.18 9.45 -9.25
CA GLN A 129 4.66 9.88 -7.94
C GLN A 129 4.95 8.68 -7.05
N VAL A 130 5.78 8.88 -6.04
CA VAL A 130 6.13 7.84 -5.07
C VAL A 130 5.90 8.41 -3.67
N ILE A 131 5.22 7.62 -2.84
CA ILE A 131 5.14 7.86 -1.40
C ILE A 131 5.86 6.70 -0.71
N ALA A 132 6.94 6.98 0.00
CA ALA A 132 7.71 5.94 0.66
C ALA A 132 7.85 6.26 2.14
N LEU A 133 7.67 5.24 2.99
CA LEU A 133 8.03 5.34 4.39
C LEU A 133 9.53 5.17 4.53
N ILE A 134 10.16 6.17 5.12
CA ILE A 134 11.60 6.12 5.38
C ILE A 134 11.82 5.54 6.76
N LYS A 135 12.54 4.43 6.80
CA LYS A 135 12.89 3.76 8.04
C LYS A 135 14.40 3.84 8.21
N PRO A 136 14.90 4.82 8.98
CA PRO A 136 16.34 5.10 9.04
C PRO A 136 17.19 3.88 9.38
N GLN A 137 16.65 2.94 10.18
CA GLN A 137 17.39 1.74 10.57
C GLN A 137 17.72 0.83 9.40
N PHE A 138 17.09 1.01 8.23
CA PHE A 138 17.36 0.21 7.04
C PHE A 138 18.05 1.00 5.94
N GLU A 139 18.31 2.27 6.21
CA GLU A 139 19.00 3.14 5.27
C GLU A 139 20.46 3.34 5.68
#